data_d475faed30645424051714d6a7043ce4
#
_entry.id   d475faed30645424051714d6a7043ce4
#
_cell.length_a   1.000
_cell.length_b   1.000
_cell.length_c   1.000
_cell.angle_alpha   90.00
_cell.angle_beta   90.00
_cell.angle_gamma   90.00
#
_symmetry.space_group_name_H-M   'P 1'
#
loop_
_entity.id
_entity.type
_entity.pdbx_description
1 polymer ?
#
loop_
_entity_poly.entity_id
_entity_poly.type
_entity_poly.pdbx_seq_one_letter_code
_entity_poly.pdbx_strand_id
1 'polypeptide(L)'
;MYPLKRLVTSGFETVGAAGVFGLLVLFGLYEGVQQTVLSVELLWLSLEVVWLDAAATSLVFLAFVVISGGLLLREVWTPPTNVLTREEGPTLTAIVPVYRDGGVLHRSVESLKNADYANLEIVVACEPDDTETKAAAAELAGGPVSVIENRDPGSKAGAIQTVVEASNADSFAVFDADEIVDESFLSAGMGALCDEGYDVFQGRRIPEPTGFVEALAYCERVLFHASYKIVEPTGFQNCRSSSTLFTREAFEAVDGYDDLLTEDLAFAHKCFRHGLDVRQARNYTNLMEAPHTLADFWGQRKRWRIGQVEVLDATLRGRLTDGPLYRRALSLGRMTTSLMGSVLTVVVLAKWLVLVVADAALFYLLPIAAVAVLAMGVGLADRQAGSIDSLVPITLCATFVYPIFGLLSIKSLLEYVVSWDGTWYHVEKTGS
;
A
#
# COMPACT_ATOMS: atom_id res chain seq x y z
N MET A 1 0.58 -32.47 4.85
CA MET A 1 1.89 -32.60 4.14
C MET A 1 2.24 -31.38 3.29
N TYR A 2 1.28 -30.51 3.03
CA TYR A 2 1.40 -29.23 2.29
C TYR A 2 2.15 -28.09 3.01
N PRO A 3 2.01 -27.88 4.34
CA PRO A 3 2.64 -26.72 4.98
C PRO A 3 4.16 -26.80 5.04
N LEU A 4 4.73 -28.01 5.15
CA LEU A 4 6.19 -28.19 5.25
C LEU A 4 6.93 -27.90 3.94
N LYS A 5 6.33 -28.26 2.79
CA LYS A 5 6.89 -27.94 1.46
C LYS A 5 6.87 -26.43 1.20
N ARG A 6 5.81 -25.74 1.63
CA ARG A 6 5.68 -24.29 1.47
C ARG A 6 6.68 -23.52 2.37
N LEU A 7 6.91 -24.01 3.59
CA LEU A 7 7.91 -23.45 4.51
C LEU A 7 9.34 -23.64 3.96
N VAL A 8 9.64 -24.78 3.35
CA VAL A 8 10.97 -25.07 2.80
C VAL A 8 11.23 -24.30 1.50
N THR A 9 10.26 -24.21 0.59
CA THR A 9 10.41 -23.43 -0.66
C THR A 9 10.42 -21.92 -0.38
N SER A 10 9.56 -21.42 0.48
CA SER A 10 9.58 -20.03 0.94
C SER A 10 10.87 -19.68 1.67
N GLY A 11 11.36 -20.55 2.56
CA GLY A 11 12.63 -20.37 3.25
C GLY A 11 13.83 -20.36 2.29
N PHE A 12 13.84 -21.21 1.26
CA PHE A 12 14.93 -21.25 0.28
C PHE A 12 14.92 -20.04 -0.66
N GLU A 13 13.73 -19.58 -1.10
CA GLU A 13 13.58 -18.35 -1.89
C GLU A 13 13.97 -17.12 -1.07
N THR A 14 13.59 -17.09 0.21
CA THR A 14 13.90 -15.98 1.14
C THR A 14 15.40 -15.92 1.46
N VAL A 15 16.01 -17.04 1.78
CA VAL A 15 17.46 -17.11 2.07
C VAL A 15 18.26 -16.82 0.81
N GLY A 16 17.80 -17.26 -0.37
CA GLY A 16 18.42 -16.97 -1.65
C GLY A 16 18.36 -15.47 -1.98
N ALA A 17 17.18 -14.86 -1.89
CA ALA A 17 17.01 -13.42 -2.16
C ALA A 17 17.75 -12.54 -1.14
N ALA A 18 17.66 -12.86 0.16
CA ALA A 18 18.41 -12.18 1.21
C ALA A 18 19.93 -12.38 1.06
N GLY A 19 20.36 -13.56 0.63
CA GLY A 19 21.77 -13.86 0.35
C GLY A 19 22.30 -13.05 -0.84
N VAL A 20 21.56 -13.01 -1.95
CA VAL A 20 21.93 -12.19 -3.13
C VAL A 20 21.93 -10.70 -2.77
N PHE A 21 20.91 -10.22 -2.06
CA PHE A 21 20.86 -8.83 -1.59
C PHE A 21 22.04 -8.52 -0.64
N GLY A 22 22.32 -9.40 0.33
CA GLY A 22 23.46 -9.27 1.24
C GLY A 22 24.81 -9.25 0.51
N LEU A 23 25.00 -10.12 -0.49
CA LEU A 23 26.20 -10.13 -1.33
C LEU A 23 26.35 -8.86 -2.17
N LEU A 24 25.26 -8.34 -2.73
CA LEU A 24 25.27 -7.09 -3.48
C LEU A 24 25.55 -5.88 -2.58
N VAL A 25 25.01 -5.87 -1.36
CA VAL A 25 25.33 -4.85 -0.35
C VAL A 25 26.80 -4.95 0.06
N LEU A 26 27.32 -6.16 0.33
CA LEU A 26 28.72 -6.39 0.68
C LEU A 26 29.66 -6.04 -0.48
N PHE A 27 29.28 -6.37 -1.71
CA PHE A 27 30.03 -5.97 -2.90
C PHE A 27 30.04 -4.45 -3.06
N GLY A 28 28.86 -3.80 -2.89
CA GLY A 28 28.73 -2.36 -2.89
C GLY A 28 29.55 -1.68 -1.78
N LEU A 29 29.58 -2.28 -0.60
CA LEU A 29 30.45 -1.83 0.50
C LEU A 29 31.93 -2.01 0.19
N TYR A 30 32.32 -3.13 -0.43
CA TYR A 30 33.70 -3.40 -0.82
C TYR A 30 34.21 -2.43 -1.89
N GLU A 31 33.44 -2.20 -2.93
CA GLU A 31 33.75 -1.20 -3.99
C GLU A 31 33.66 0.24 -3.44
N GLY A 32 32.78 0.50 -2.47
CA GLY A 32 32.60 1.81 -1.85
C GLY A 32 33.73 2.21 -0.89
N VAL A 33 34.71 1.34 -0.62
CA VAL A 33 35.89 1.67 0.21
C VAL A 33 36.89 2.59 -0.52
N GLN A 34 36.74 2.84 -1.82
CA GLN A 34 37.42 3.96 -2.48
C GLN A 34 36.74 5.28 -2.07
N GLN A 35 37.13 5.78 -0.92
CA GLN A 35 36.53 6.95 -0.29
C GLN A 35 36.71 8.21 -1.12
N THR A 36 35.60 8.78 -1.59
CA THR A 36 35.56 10.20 -1.93
C THR A 36 35.10 10.95 -0.69
N VAL A 37 36.01 11.55 0.04
CA VAL A 37 35.68 12.44 1.16
C VAL A 37 35.23 13.76 0.57
N LEU A 38 33.96 14.11 0.73
CA LEU A 38 33.45 15.45 0.47
C LEU A 38 33.49 16.21 1.81
N SER A 39 34.45 17.15 1.96
CA SER A 39 34.46 18.06 3.11
C SER A 39 33.57 19.26 2.78
N VAL A 40 32.53 19.47 3.55
CA VAL A 40 31.72 20.70 3.51
C VAL A 40 32.07 21.53 4.72
N GLU A 41 32.75 22.64 4.47
CA GLU A 41 33.01 23.65 5.53
C GLU A 41 31.78 24.57 5.66
N LEU A 42 31.11 24.51 6.77
CA LEU A 42 30.02 25.41 7.12
C LEU A 42 30.46 26.27 8.33
N LEU A 43 30.94 27.49 8.07
CA LEU A 43 31.45 28.42 9.06
C LEU A 43 32.58 27.78 9.91
N TRP A 44 32.29 27.34 11.13
CA TRP A 44 33.22 26.74 12.07
C TRP A 44 33.03 25.20 12.21
N LEU A 45 32.12 24.60 11.46
CA LEU A 45 31.87 23.18 11.45
C LEU A 45 32.38 22.55 10.16
N SER A 46 33.39 21.69 10.26
CA SER A 46 33.82 20.83 9.15
C SER A 46 33.06 19.54 9.24
N LEU A 47 32.13 19.30 8.28
CA LEU A 47 31.42 18.04 8.12
C LEU A 47 32.15 17.19 7.08
N GLU A 48 32.89 16.21 7.53
CA GLU A 48 33.41 15.15 6.67
C GLU A 48 32.34 14.11 6.42
N VAL A 49 31.75 14.10 5.23
CA VAL A 49 30.78 13.09 4.82
C VAL A 49 31.51 12.03 4.02
N VAL A 50 31.68 10.86 4.64
CA VAL A 50 32.18 9.66 3.95
C VAL A 50 31.07 9.11 3.06
N TRP A 51 31.22 9.26 1.75
CA TRP A 51 30.27 8.74 0.78
C TRP A 51 30.71 7.34 0.32
N LEU A 52 29.77 6.37 0.39
CA LEU A 52 29.91 5.13 -0.36
C LEU A 52 30.02 5.48 -1.86
N ASP A 53 30.84 4.74 -2.61
CA ASP A 53 30.98 4.98 -4.04
C ASP A 53 29.61 4.91 -4.72
N ALA A 54 29.38 5.82 -5.61
CA ALA A 54 28.11 5.96 -6.26
C ALA A 54 27.78 4.83 -7.23
N ALA A 55 28.81 4.19 -7.80
CA ALA A 55 28.61 2.97 -8.59
C ALA A 55 28.02 1.86 -7.72
N ALA A 56 28.53 1.68 -6.49
CA ALA A 56 28.01 0.73 -5.52
C ALA A 56 26.57 1.08 -5.13
N THR A 57 26.29 2.35 -4.87
CA THR A 57 24.96 2.83 -4.54
C THR A 57 23.96 2.57 -5.68
N SER A 58 24.37 2.83 -6.92
CA SER A 58 23.57 2.58 -8.12
C SER A 58 23.29 1.08 -8.31
N LEU A 59 24.29 0.22 -8.07
CA LEU A 59 24.14 -1.24 -8.14
C LEU A 59 23.21 -1.78 -7.05
N VAL A 60 23.32 -1.30 -5.83
CA VAL A 60 22.42 -1.68 -4.72
C VAL A 60 20.99 -1.29 -5.04
N PHE A 61 20.77 -0.07 -5.55
CA PHE A 61 19.44 0.36 -5.94
C PHE A 61 18.92 -0.43 -7.14
N LEU A 62 19.75 -0.69 -8.15
CA LEU A 62 19.40 -1.55 -9.28
C LEU A 62 19.00 -2.95 -8.81
N ALA A 63 19.79 -3.56 -7.93
CA ALA A 63 19.49 -4.87 -7.37
C ALA A 63 18.17 -4.88 -6.59
N PHE A 64 17.91 -3.84 -5.79
CA PHE A 64 16.64 -3.67 -5.09
C PHE A 64 15.47 -3.66 -6.07
N VAL A 65 15.53 -2.85 -7.14
CA VAL A 65 14.47 -2.74 -8.16
C VAL A 65 14.30 -4.06 -8.91
N VAL A 66 15.40 -4.70 -9.33
CA VAL A 66 15.34 -5.95 -10.10
C VAL A 66 14.78 -7.11 -9.27
N ILE A 67 15.21 -7.26 -8.03
CA ILE A 67 14.73 -8.35 -7.15
C ILE A 67 13.27 -8.11 -6.78
N SER A 68 12.95 -6.94 -6.24
CA SER A 68 11.58 -6.61 -5.82
C SER A 68 10.61 -6.60 -6.99
N GLY A 69 11.03 -6.00 -8.10
CA GLY A 69 10.27 -5.93 -9.33
C GLY A 69 10.08 -7.28 -10.00
N GLY A 70 11.13 -8.09 -10.04
CA GLY A 70 11.07 -9.46 -10.59
C GLY A 70 10.10 -10.35 -9.82
N LEU A 71 10.06 -10.24 -8.49
CA LEU A 71 9.08 -10.94 -7.65
C LEU A 71 7.65 -10.50 -7.94
N LEU A 72 7.42 -9.18 -8.06
CA LEU A 72 6.10 -8.66 -8.41
C LEU A 72 5.68 -9.08 -9.83
N LEU A 73 6.58 -8.93 -10.82
CA LEU A 73 6.30 -9.34 -12.20
C LEU A 73 5.94 -10.83 -12.28
N ARG A 74 6.70 -11.68 -11.60
CA ARG A 74 6.39 -13.11 -11.54
C ARG A 74 4.97 -13.36 -11.02
N GLU A 75 4.54 -12.65 -9.98
CA GLU A 75 3.20 -12.82 -9.41
C GLU A 75 2.12 -12.33 -10.35
N VAL A 76 2.26 -11.13 -10.93
CA VAL A 76 1.25 -10.50 -11.79
C VAL A 76 1.10 -11.26 -13.11
N TRP A 77 2.19 -11.84 -13.65
CA TRP A 77 2.17 -12.62 -14.89
C TRP A 77 1.85 -14.11 -14.69
N THR A 78 1.82 -14.59 -13.44
CA THR A 78 1.46 -15.97 -13.14
C THR A 78 -0.03 -16.04 -12.84
N PRO A 79 -0.82 -16.81 -13.60
CA PRO A 79 -2.23 -17.00 -13.30
C PRO A 79 -2.41 -17.50 -11.86
N PRO A 80 -3.46 -17.09 -11.15
CA PRO A 80 -3.74 -17.59 -9.81
C PRO A 80 -3.96 -19.10 -9.89
N THR A 81 -3.08 -19.86 -9.23
CA THR A 81 -3.22 -21.31 -9.15
C THR A 81 -3.93 -21.67 -7.85
N ASN A 82 -5.03 -22.42 -7.96
CA ASN A 82 -5.76 -22.97 -6.83
C ASN A 82 -6.31 -21.94 -5.84
N VAL A 83 -6.88 -20.84 -6.32
CA VAL A 83 -7.70 -19.99 -5.48
C VAL A 83 -9.05 -20.69 -5.32
N LEU A 84 -9.37 -21.05 -4.08
CA LEU A 84 -10.71 -21.53 -3.77
C LEU A 84 -11.63 -20.32 -3.81
N THR A 85 -12.64 -20.38 -4.67
CA THR A 85 -13.72 -19.38 -4.72
C THR A 85 -14.95 -19.96 -4.03
N ARG A 86 -15.65 -19.13 -3.28
CA ARG A 86 -16.90 -19.49 -2.61
C ARG A 86 -17.96 -18.46 -2.99
N GLU A 87 -18.89 -18.86 -3.84
CA GLU A 87 -19.99 -18.00 -4.32
C GLU A 87 -21.18 -17.97 -3.35
N GLU A 88 -21.29 -18.96 -2.46
CA GLU A 88 -22.33 -19.08 -1.45
C GLU A 88 -21.74 -19.44 -0.09
N GLY A 89 -22.30 -18.92 0.99
CA GLY A 89 -21.79 -19.20 2.34
C GLY A 89 -22.41 -18.32 3.41
N PRO A 90 -21.69 -18.04 4.52
CA PRO A 90 -22.16 -17.14 5.56
C PRO A 90 -22.37 -15.73 5.04
N THR A 91 -23.16 -14.93 5.75
CA THR A 91 -23.38 -13.52 5.40
C THR A 91 -22.07 -12.76 5.39
N LEU A 92 -21.83 -12.03 4.30
CA LEU A 92 -20.72 -11.07 4.14
C LEU A 92 -21.30 -9.66 4.17
N THR A 93 -20.81 -8.81 5.07
CA THR A 93 -21.16 -7.39 5.08
C THR A 93 -20.07 -6.57 4.39
N ALA A 94 -20.38 -6.01 3.22
CA ALA A 94 -19.52 -5.04 2.54
C ALA A 94 -19.76 -3.64 3.09
N ILE A 95 -18.73 -3.01 3.62
CA ILE A 95 -18.76 -1.69 4.27
C ILE A 95 -18.20 -0.67 3.31
N VAL A 96 -18.96 0.38 3.03
CA VAL A 96 -18.54 1.53 2.22
C VAL A 96 -18.65 2.78 3.09
N PRO A 97 -17.55 3.16 3.81
CA PRO A 97 -17.50 4.40 4.55
C PRO A 97 -17.38 5.58 3.59
N VAL A 98 -18.22 6.60 3.78
CA VAL A 98 -18.32 7.72 2.83
C VAL A 98 -18.33 9.08 3.53
N TYR A 99 -17.56 10.02 2.94
CA TYR A 99 -17.51 11.41 3.33
C TYR A 99 -17.22 12.32 2.12
N ARG A 100 -18.20 13.11 1.70
CA ARG A 100 -18.12 13.99 0.52
C ARG A 100 -17.84 13.25 -0.81
N ASP A 101 -18.24 11.99 -0.86
CA ASP A 101 -18.02 11.09 -2.01
C ASP A 101 -19.34 10.72 -2.72
N GLY A 102 -20.43 11.49 -2.51
CA GLY A 102 -21.75 11.20 -3.08
C GLY A 102 -21.73 11.04 -4.61
N GLY A 103 -20.93 11.84 -5.31
CA GLY A 103 -20.81 11.77 -6.76
C GLY A 103 -20.23 10.47 -7.33
N VAL A 104 -19.41 9.76 -6.55
CA VAL A 104 -18.72 8.52 -6.99
C VAL A 104 -19.25 7.25 -6.33
N LEU A 105 -20.05 7.38 -5.28
CA LEU A 105 -20.56 6.27 -4.49
C LEU A 105 -21.26 5.17 -5.32
N HIS A 106 -21.94 5.57 -6.38
CA HIS A 106 -22.62 4.63 -7.29
C HIS A 106 -21.65 3.62 -7.91
N ARG A 107 -20.37 3.98 -8.15
CA ARG A 107 -19.36 3.08 -8.73
C ARG A 107 -19.12 1.85 -7.85
N SER A 108 -18.88 2.10 -6.56
CA SER A 108 -18.62 1.03 -5.60
C SER A 108 -19.88 0.19 -5.35
N VAL A 109 -21.03 0.83 -5.09
CA VAL A 109 -22.26 0.13 -4.79
C VAL A 109 -22.75 -0.73 -5.95
N GLU A 110 -22.72 -0.23 -7.20
CA GLU A 110 -23.16 -1.01 -8.36
C GLU A 110 -22.18 -2.15 -8.68
N SER A 111 -20.86 -1.95 -8.54
CA SER A 111 -19.91 -3.05 -8.71
C SER A 111 -20.09 -4.15 -7.66
N LEU A 112 -20.39 -3.79 -6.40
CA LEU A 112 -20.68 -4.74 -5.35
C LEU A 112 -21.98 -5.51 -5.57
N LYS A 113 -23.04 -4.87 -6.11
CA LYS A 113 -24.28 -5.55 -6.49
C LYS A 113 -24.07 -6.60 -7.58
N ASN A 114 -23.05 -6.42 -8.44
CA ASN A 114 -22.71 -7.33 -9.52
C ASN A 114 -21.69 -8.40 -9.12
N ALA A 115 -21.21 -8.39 -7.87
CA ALA A 115 -20.25 -9.39 -7.38
C ALA A 115 -20.90 -10.80 -7.29
N ASP A 116 -20.09 -11.81 -7.50
CA ASP A 116 -20.48 -13.23 -7.58
C ASP A 116 -20.68 -13.92 -6.21
N TYR A 117 -21.05 -13.17 -5.16
CA TYR A 117 -21.31 -13.71 -3.83
C TYR A 117 -22.79 -13.51 -3.43
N ALA A 118 -23.49 -14.61 -3.20
CA ALA A 118 -24.95 -14.60 -3.04
C ALA A 118 -25.46 -13.96 -1.74
N ASN A 119 -24.79 -14.22 -0.61
CA ASN A 119 -25.21 -13.75 0.72
C ASN A 119 -24.51 -12.44 1.11
N LEU A 120 -24.64 -11.42 0.27
CA LEU A 120 -24.02 -10.11 0.41
C LEU A 120 -24.98 -9.08 0.99
N GLU A 121 -24.55 -8.39 2.04
CA GLU A 121 -25.14 -7.15 2.56
C GLU A 121 -24.19 -6.00 2.27
N ILE A 122 -24.69 -4.90 1.72
CA ILE A 122 -23.91 -3.71 1.43
C ILE A 122 -24.36 -2.60 2.40
N VAL A 123 -23.45 -2.10 3.21
CA VAL A 123 -23.75 -1.06 4.19
C VAL A 123 -22.94 0.19 3.87
N VAL A 124 -23.64 1.25 3.48
CA VAL A 124 -23.05 2.58 3.28
C VAL A 124 -23.08 3.33 4.61
N ALA A 125 -21.91 3.62 5.17
CA ALA A 125 -21.76 4.35 6.43
C ALA A 125 -21.46 5.81 6.16
N CYS A 126 -22.44 6.70 6.40
CA CYS A 126 -22.40 8.12 6.09
C CYS A 126 -22.04 8.94 7.33
N GLU A 127 -21.29 10.04 7.14
CA GLU A 127 -21.08 11.04 8.17
C GLU A 127 -22.39 11.78 8.47
N PRO A 128 -22.70 12.07 9.74
CA PRO A 128 -23.98 12.69 10.13
C PRO A 128 -24.22 14.08 9.54
N ASP A 129 -23.17 14.85 9.32
CA ASP A 129 -23.17 16.22 8.80
C ASP A 129 -23.12 16.31 7.26
N ASP A 130 -22.86 15.20 6.57
CA ASP A 130 -22.77 15.14 5.10
C ASP A 130 -24.15 14.83 4.48
N THR A 131 -24.96 15.87 4.35
CA THR A 131 -26.33 15.73 3.81
C THR A 131 -26.38 15.36 2.33
N GLU A 132 -25.39 15.80 1.54
CA GLU A 132 -25.31 15.53 0.11
C GLU A 132 -25.01 14.04 -0.14
N THR A 133 -23.99 13.50 0.51
CA THR A 133 -23.65 12.07 0.39
C THR A 133 -24.75 11.17 0.96
N LYS A 134 -25.40 11.59 2.05
CA LYS A 134 -26.57 10.85 2.59
C LYS A 134 -27.72 10.78 1.59
N ALA A 135 -28.00 11.87 0.87
CA ALA A 135 -29.03 11.86 -0.16
C ALA A 135 -28.67 10.89 -1.31
N ALA A 136 -27.44 10.94 -1.80
CA ALA A 136 -26.95 10.00 -2.82
C ALA A 136 -27.00 8.54 -2.35
N ALA A 137 -26.62 8.27 -1.10
CA ALA A 137 -26.70 6.93 -0.51
C ALA A 137 -28.15 6.43 -0.39
N ALA A 138 -29.07 7.31 -0.02
CA ALA A 138 -30.50 6.99 0.08
C ALA A 138 -31.11 6.59 -1.28
N GLU A 139 -30.66 7.19 -2.38
CA GLU A 139 -31.08 6.81 -3.74
C GLU A 139 -30.62 5.41 -4.14
N LEU A 140 -29.50 4.95 -3.61
CA LEU A 140 -28.92 3.62 -3.88
C LEU A 140 -29.48 2.53 -2.93
N ALA A 141 -30.16 2.94 -1.86
CA ALA A 141 -30.71 2.03 -0.83
C ALA A 141 -31.79 1.13 -1.40
N GLY A 142 -31.80 -0.12 -0.95
CA GLY A 142 -32.77 -1.15 -1.35
C GLY A 142 -32.08 -2.45 -1.80
N GLY A 143 -32.82 -3.55 -1.84
CA GLY A 143 -32.24 -4.88 -2.06
C GLY A 143 -31.17 -5.19 -1.00
N PRO A 144 -29.91 -5.47 -1.39
CA PRO A 144 -28.84 -5.75 -0.45
C PRO A 144 -28.24 -4.49 0.20
N VAL A 145 -28.63 -3.29 -0.22
CA VAL A 145 -28.02 -2.01 0.21
C VAL A 145 -28.80 -1.37 1.35
N SER A 146 -28.13 -1.09 2.43
CA SER A 146 -28.62 -0.30 3.56
C SER A 146 -27.70 0.89 3.86
N VAL A 147 -28.23 1.91 4.51
CA VAL A 147 -27.51 3.14 4.86
C VAL A 147 -27.60 3.33 6.37
N ILE A 148 -26.46 3.59 7.00
CA ILE A 148 -26.38 3.92 8.42
C ILE A 148 -25.58 5.19 8.64
N GLU A 149 -25.82 5.87 9.77
CA GLU A 149 -24.98 7.00 10.18
C GLU A 149 -23.80 6.53 11.02
N ASN A 150 -22.61 7.09 10.76
CA ASN A 150 -21.45 6.89 11.60
C ASN A 150 -21.70 7.39 13.02
N ARG A 151 -21.50 6.54 14.04
CA ARG A 151 -21.68 6.88 15.45
C ARG A 151 -20.46 7.57 16.06
N ASP A 152 -19.30 7.44 15.39
CA ASP A 152 -18.05 8.10 15.76
C ASP A 152 -17.56 9.01 14.61
N PRO A 153 -18.20 10.20 14.45
CA PRO A 153 -18.03 11.06 13.29
C PRO A 153 -16.61 11.56 13.11
N GLY A 154 -16.23 11.75 11.82
CA GLY A 154 -14.92 12.28 11.45
C GLY A 154 -13.82 11.22 11.32
N SER A 155 -14.17 9.95 11.46
CA SER A 155 -13.22 8.84 11.42
C SER A 155 -13.70 7.72 10.51
N LYS A 156 -12.87 7.31 9.56
CA LYS A 156 -13.12 6.11 8.74
C LYS A 156 -13.12 4.85 9.62
N ALA A 157 -12.22 4.79 10.59
CA ALA A 157 -12.18 3.72 11.57
C ALA A 157 -13.50 3.61 12.35
N GLY A 158 -14.03 4.75 12.82
CA GLY A 158 -15.33 4.83 13.50
C GLY A 158 -16.50 4.37 12.62
N ALA A 159 -16.51 4.75 11.34
CA ALA A 159 -17.53 4.30 10.39
C ALA A 159 -17.50 2.78 10.20
N ILE A 160 -16.32 2.18 10.06
CA ILE A 160 -16.15 0.71 9.95
C ILE A 160 -16.61 0.04 11.26
N GLN A 161 -16.16 0.53 12.40
CA GLN A 161 -16.53 0.01 13.73
C GLN A 161 -18.05 0.04 13.92
N THR A 162 -18.71 1.15 13.56
CA THR A 162 -20.17 1.32 13.65
C THR A 162 -20.91 0.21 12.88
N VAL A 163 -20.44 -0.16 11.67
CA VAL A 163 -21.06 -1.21 10.87
C VAL A 163 -20.80 -2.58 11.49
N VAL A 164 -19.55 -2.87 11.89
CA VAL A 164 -19.20 -4.17 12.50
C VAL A 164 -20.02 -4.44 13.75
N GLU A 165 -20.24 -3.42 14.59
CA GLU A 165 -21.08 -3.53 15.80
C GLU A 165 -22.57 -3.69 15.50
N ALA A 166 -23.06 -3.09 14.41
CA ALA A 166 -24.47 -3.15 14.02
C ALA A 166 -24.83 -4.44 13.26
N SER A 167 -23.86 -5.09 12.63
CA SER A 167 -24.07 -6.31 11.84
C SER A 167 -23.92 -7.57 12.69
N ASN A 168 -24.60 -8.65 12.28
CA ASN A 168 -24.41 -10.00 12.84
C ASN A 168 -23.55 -10.90 11.95
N ALA A 169 -22.95 -10.38 10.89
CA ALA A 169 -22.11 -11.16 10.00
C ALA A 169 -20.80 -11.57 10.68
N ASP A 170 -20.26 -12.72 10.29
CA ASP A 170 -18.96 -13.21 10.76
C ASP A 170 -17.80 -12.76 9.87
N SER A 171 -18.11 -12.21 8.69
CA SER A 171 -17.12 -11.73 7.72
C SER A 171 -17.51 -10.35 7.19
N PHE A 172 -16.49 -9.52 6.99
CA PHE A 172 -16.64 -8.14 6.51
C PHE A 172 -15.71 -7.87 5.34
N ALA A 173 -16.15 -6.98 4.46
CA ALA A 173 -15.31 -6.41 3.41
C ALA A 173 -15.37 -4.88 3.49
N VAL A 174 -14.28 -4.19 3.22
CA VAL A 174 -14.22 -2.72 3.22
C VAL A 174 -13.78 -2.22 1.86
N PHE A 175 -14.51 -1.22 1.34
CA PHE A 175 -14.24 -0.58 0.05
C PHE A 175 -14.32 0.93 0.18
N ASP A 176 -13.50 1.65 -0.57
CA ASP A 176 -13.66 3.10 -0.74
C ASP A 176 -14.84 3.39 -1.69
N ALA A 177 -15.45 4.57 -1.58
CA ALA A 177 -16.64 4.95 -2.35
C ALA A 177 -16.42 4.96 -3.88
N ASP A 178 -15.18 5.14 -4.33
CA ASP A 178 -14.77 5.21 -5.72
C ASP A 178 -14.24 3.89 -6.29
N GLU A 179 -14.23 2.80 -5.51
CA GLU A 179 -13.73 1.52 -5.98
C GLU A 179 -14.71 0.85 -6.95
N ILE A 180 -14.17 0.30 -8.04
CA ILE A 180 -14.86 -0.67 -8.90
C ILE A 180 -14.32 -2.04 -8.53
N VAL A 181 -15.16 -2.84 -7.90
CA VAL A 181 -14.81 -4.16 -7.37
C VAL A 181 -14.91 -5.19 -8.49
N ASP A 182 -13.87 -6.02 -8.63
CA ASP A 182 -13.88 -7.16 -9.55
C ASP A 182 -14.97 -8.15 -9.16
N GLU A 183 -15.70 -8.68 -10.14
CA GLU A 183 -16.86 -9.55 -9.93
C GLU A 183 -16.53 -10.77 -9.06
N SER A 184 -15.34 -11.35 -9.24
CA SER A 184 -14.87 -12.53 -8.51
C SER A 184 -14.12 -12.23 -7.19
N PHE A 185 -13.98 -10.95 -6.84
CA PHE A 185 -13.20 -10.55 -5.67
C PHE A 185 -13.77 -11.07 -4.35
N LEU A 186 -15.11 -10.98 -4.19
CA LEU A 186 -15.77 -11.40 -2.95
C LEU A 186 -15.76 -12.92 -2.80
N SER A 187 -16.04 -13.67 -3.85
CA SER A 187 -16.01 -15.14 -3.81
C SER A 187 -14.61 -15.67 -3.53
N ALA A 188 -13.57 -15.05 -4.11
CA ALA A 188 -12.18 -15.39 -3.82
C ALA A 188 -11.79 -15.06 -2.37
N GLY A 189 -12.23 -13.90 -1.87
CA GLY A 189 -12.00 -13.51 -0.47
C GLY A 189 -12.69 -14.47 0.51
N MET A 190 -13.95 -14.83 0.26
CA MET A 190 -14.69 -15.78 1.10
C MET A 190 -14.11 -17.20 1.04
N GLY A 191 -13.62 -17.62 -0.12
CA GLY A 191 -12.85 -18.87 -0.25
C GLY A 191 -11.58 -18.85 0.62
N ALA A 192 -10.85 -17.73 0.61
CA ALA A 192 -9.66 -17.57 1.43
C ALA A 192 -9.98 -17.60 2.93
N LEU A 193 -11.01 -16.90 3.37
CA LEU A 193 -11.39 -16.85 4.80
C LEU A 193 -11.98 -18.19 5.26
N CYS A 194 -13.00 -18.72 4.55
CA CYS A 194 -13.77 -19.85 5.01
C CYS A 194 -13.13 -21.22 4.73
N ASP A 195 -12.47 -21.37 3.56
CA ASP A 195 -11.99 -22.67 3.08
C ASP A 195 -10.47 -22.83 3.25
N GLU A 196 -9.71 -21.74 3.20
CA GLU A 196 -8.27 -21.76 3.39
C GLU A 196 -7.84 -21.34 4.81
N GLY A 197 -8.73 -20.73 5.60
CA GLY A 197 -8.51 -20.37 7.00
C GLY A 197 -7.60 -19.15 7.22
N TYR A 198 -7.61 -18.20 6.27
CA TYR A 198 -6.97 -16.91 6.48
C TYR A 198 -7.84 -15.99 7.32
N ASP A 199 -7.21 -15.12 8.11
CA ASP A 199 -7.88 -14.11 8.93
C ASP A 199 -8.27 -12.88 8.13
N VAL A 200 -7.41 -12.50 7.17
CA VAL A 200 -7.57 -11.31 6.32
C VAL A 200 -7.21 -11.65 4.87
N PHE A 201 -8.02 -11.16 3.93
CA PHE A 201 -7.76 -11.22 2.50
C PHE A 201 -7.61 -9.81 1.94
N GLN A 202 -6.51 -9.52 1.26
CA GLN A 202 -6.21 -8.22 0.68
C GLN A 202 -6.02 -8.31 -0.82
N GLY A 203 -6.86 -7.64 -1.58
CA GLY A 203 -6.72 -7.47 -3.02
C GLY A 203 -5.76 -6.36 -3.42
N ARG A 204 -5.50 -6.28 -4.72
CA ARG A 204 -4.72 -5.21 -5.34
C ARG A 204 -5.66 -4.08 -5.77
N ARG A 205 -5.28 -2.83 -5.51
CA ARG A 205 -5.97 -1.65 -6.06
C ARG A 205 -5.12 -0.99 -7.11
N ILE A 206 -5.73 -0.64 -8.23
CA ILE A 206 -5.08 0.06 -9.34
C ILE A 206 -5.74 1.42 -9.51
N PRO A 207 -4.99 2.53 -9.36
CA PRO A 207 -5.43 3.85 -9.82
C PRO A 207 -5.49 3.83 -11.35
N GLU A 208 -6.61 4.26 -11.93
CA GLU A 208 -6.78 4.31 -13.39
C GLU A 208 -5.85 5.36 -14.01
N PRO A 209 -4.90 5.00 -14.90
CA PRO A 209 -3.89 5.92 -15.43
C PRO A 209 -4.39 6.69 -16.66
N THR A 210 -5.44 7.50 -16.50
CA THR A 210 -6.08 8.23 -17.59
C THR A 210 -5.28 9.45 -18.07
N GLY A 211 -4.47 10.05 -17.19
CA GLY A 211 -3.63 11.22 -17.48
C GLY A 211 -2.24 11.09 -16.88
N PHE A 212 -1.48 12.21 -16.82
CA PHE A 212 -0.11 12.22 -16.29
C PHE A 212 -0.07 12.03 -14.77
N VAL A 213 -0.95 12.71 -14.03
CA VAL A 213 -0.98 12.61 -12.56
C VAL A 213 -1.47 11.25 -12.12
N GLU A 214 -2.48 10.73 -12.78
CA GLU A 214 -3.04 9.40 -12.58
C GLU A 214 -2.00 8.31 -12.88
N ALA A 215 -1.23 8.48 -13.97
CA ALA A 215 -0.13 7.56 -14.31
C ALA A 215 1.00 7.62 -13.27
N LEU A 216 1.27 8.79 -12.67
CA LEU A 216 2.22 8.90 -11.57
C LEU A 216 1.72 8.14 -10.33
N ALA A 217 0.43 8.24 -10.01
CA ALA A 217 -0.21 7.48 -8.94
C ALA A 217 -0.17 5.95 -9.20
N TYR A 218 -0.40 5.54 -10.45
CA TYR A 218 -0.27 4.14 -10.86
C TYR A 218 1.17 3.63 -10.69
N CYS A 219 2.16 4.34 -11.21
CA CYS A 219 3.57 3.96 -11.09
C CYS A 219 4.02 3.86 -9.63
N GLU A 220 3.59 4.80 -8.80
CA GLU A 220 3.82 4.75 -7.36
C GLU A 220 3.29 3.46 -6.75
N ARG A 221 2.04 3.10 -7.07
CA ARG A 221 1.41 1.90 -6.54
C ARG A 221 2.17 0.64 -6.95
N VAL A 222 2.61 0.55 -8.21
CA VAL A 222 3.44 -0.55 -8.73
C VAL A 222 4.75 -0.66 -7.95
N LEU A 223 5.47 0.45 -7.78
CA LEU A 223 6.77 0.45 -7.12
C LEU A 223 6.67 0.13 -5.62
N PHE A 224 5.59 0.57 -4.95
CA PHE A 224 5.33 0.18 -3.58
C PHE A 224 4.97 -1.29 -3.44
N HIS A 225 4.13 -1.83 -4.32
CA HIS A 225 3.83 -3.26 -4.32
C HIS A 225 5.10 -4.09 -4.54
N ALA A 226 6.00 -3.66 -5.44
CA ALA A 226 7.29 -4.31 -5.62
C ALA A 226 8.12 -4.26 -4.32
N SER A 227 8.23 -3.10 -3.67
CA SER A 227 9.01 -2.96 -2.44
C SER A 227 8.50 -3.83 -1.29
N TYR A 228 7.19 -4.06 -1.20
CA TYR A 228 6.61 -4.96 -0.19
C TYR A 228 7.02 -6.41 -0.38
N LYS A 229 7.31 -6.85 -1.61
CA LYS A 229 7.76 -8.22 -1.90
C LYS A 229 9.03 -8.63 -1.15
N ILE A 230 9.92 -7.69 -0.86
CA ILE A 230 11.14 -7.97 -0.10
C ILE A 230 10.86 -8.27 1.37
N VAL A 231 9.78 -7.72 1.93
CA VAL A 231 9.46 -7.87 3.35
C VAL A 231 8.42 -8.95 3.65
N GLU A 232 7.66 -9.41 2.66
CA GLU A 232 6.71 -10.50 2.80
C GLU A 232 7.32 -11.77 3.44
N PRO A 233 8.57 -12.17 3.09
CA PRO A 233 9.20 -13.34 3.73
C PRO A 233 9.41 -13.18 5.24
N THR A 234 9.35 -11.98 5.80
CA THR A 234 9.40 -11.76 7.27
C THR A 234 8.08 -12.09 7.97
N GLY A 235 7.05 -12.50 7.22
CA GLY A 235 5.70 -12.75 7.71
C GLY A 235 4.83 -11.50 7.82
N PHE A 236 5.38 -10.32 7.50
CA PHE A 236 4.57 -9.09 7.45
C PHE A 236 3.85 -9.00 6.12
N GLN A 237 2.53 -8.89 6.20
CA GLN A 237 1.68 -8.61 5.06
C GLN A 237 1.00 -7.26 5.27
N ASN A 238 1.00 -6.44 4.22
CA ASN A 238 0.33 -5.15 4.29
C ASN A 238 -1.16 -5.36 4.00
N CYS A 239 -2.03 -4.99 4.93
CA CYS A 239 -3.47 -4.93 4.71
C CYS A 239 -3.96 -3.50 4.88
N ARG A 240 -5.05 -3.18 4.21
CA ARG A 240 -5.58 -1.82 4.10
C ARG A 240 -7.01 -1.77 4.59
N SER A 241 -7.55 -0.58 4.68
CA SER A 241 -8.96 -0.31 4.94
C SER A 241 -9.78 -0.19 3.65
N SER A 242 -9.38 -0.91 2.59
CA SER A 242 -10.12 -0.98 1.32
C SER A 242 -9.61 -2.11 0.45
N SER A 243 -10.47 -2.70 -0.38
CA SER A 243 -10.26 -3.98 -1.08
C SER A 243 -9.76 -5.06 -0.12
N THR A 244 -10.35 -5.13 1.07
CA THR A 244 -9.93 -6.01 2.17
C THR A 244 -11.13 -6.73 2.73
N LEU A 245 -11.02 -8.06 2.91
CA LEU A 245 -11.95 -8.84 3.71
C LEU A 245 -11.27 -9.30 4.99
N PHE A 246 -12.03 -9.42 6.07
CA PHE A 246 -11.56 -9.94 7.34
C PHE A 246 -12.68 -10.66 8.11
N THR A 247 -12.29 -11.59 8.97
CA THR A 247 -13.22 -12.24 9.88
C THR A 247 -13.52 -11.33 11.09
N ARG A 248 -14.69 -11.46 11.68
CA ARG A 248 -15.03 -10.77 12.95
C ARG A 248 -13.99 -11.07 14.03
N GLU A 249 -13.62 -12.34 14.17
CA GLU A 249 -12.62 -12.79 15.15
C GLU A 249 -11.29 -12.06 14.97
N ALA A 250 -10.81 -11.95 13.73
CA ALA A 250 -9.57 -11.23 13.42
C ALA A 250 -9.67 -9.74 13.77
N PHE A 251 -10.80 -9.11 13.44
CA PHE A 251 -11.03 -7.69 13.74
C PHE A 251 -11.04 -7.42 15.26
N GLU A 252 -11.78 -8.24 16.00
CA GLU A 252 -11.88 -8.13 17.46
C GLU A 252 -10.54 -8.46 18.16
N ALA A 253 -9.78 -9.44 17.65
CA ALA A 253 -8.48 -9.80 18.20
C ALA A 253 -7.46 -8.66 18.17
N VAL A 254 -7.60 -7.72 17.24
CA VAL A 254 -6.71 -6.55 17.11
C VAL A 254 -7.37 -5.24 17.56
N ASP A 255 -8.57 -5.29 18.13
CA ASP A 255 -9.32 -4.09 18.52
C ASP A 255 -9.56 -3.14 17.35
N GLY A 256 -9.95 -3.69 16.20
CA GLY A 256 -10.32 -2.97 14.98
C GLY A 256 -9.29 -2.02 14.40
N TYR A 257 -9.76 -0.99 13.71
CA TYR A 257 -8.94 0.10 13.19
C TYR A 257 -8.80 1.22 14.24
N ASP A 258 -7.61 1.83 14.31
CA ASP A 258 -7.38 2.99 15.19
C ASP A 258 -7.76 4.29 14.46
N ASP A 259 -8.22 5.29 15.20
CA ASP A 259 -8.46 6.64 14.67
C ASP A 259 -7.14 7.39 14.44
N LEU A 260 -6.51 7.10 13.31
CA LEU A 260 -5.25 7.65 12.85
C LEU A 260 -5.34 8.02 11.37
N LEU A 261 -4.48 8.90 10.88
CA LEU A 261 -4.45 9.29 9.46
C LEU A 261 -4.19 8.13 8.49
N THR A 262 -3.54 7.08 8.98
CA THR A 262 -3.28 5.83 8.26
C THR A 262 -3.67 4.66 9.15
N GLU A 263 -4.99 4.56 9.41
CA GLU A 263 -5.62 3.49 10.17
C GLU A 263 -5.25 2.12 9.61
N ASP A 264 -5.12 2.04 8.29
CA ASP A 264 -4.76 0.82 7.55
C ASP A 264 -3.34 0.35 7.85
N LEU A 265 -2.38 1.27 7.97
CA LEU A 265 -1.00 0.94 8.34
C LEU A 265 -0.94 0.44 9.79
N ALA A 266 -1.64 1.10 10.71
CA ALA A 266 -1.73 0.66 12.10
C ALA A 266 -2.34 -0.74 12.20
N PHE A 267 -3.44 -0.99 11.48
CA PHE A 267 -4.12 -2.28 11.41
C PHE A 267 -3.19 -3.39 10.88
N ALA A 268 -2.46 -3.15 9.80
CA ALA A 268 -1.51 -4.13 9.26
C ALA A 268 -0.41 -4.49 10.29
N HIS A 269 0.07 -3.51 11.05
CA HIS A 269 1.03 -3.74 12.12
C HIS A 269 0.41 -4.49 13.31
N LYS A 270 -0.85 -4.24 13.66
CA LYS A 270 -1.59 -5.01 14.68
C LYS A 270 -1.79 -6.45 14.24
N CYS A 271 -2.26 -6.70 13.02
CA CYS A 271 -2.40 -8.05 12.45
C CYS A 271 -1.08 -8.82 12.52
N PHE A 272 0.03 -8.21 12.13
CA PHE A 272 1.35 -8.85 12.22
C PHE A 272 1.74 -9.16 13.69
N ARG A 273 1.52 -8.23 14.62
CA ARG A 273 1.87 -8.43 16.04
C ARG A 273 1.04 -9.55 16.67
N HIS A 274 -0.24 -9.64 16.33
CA HIS A 274 -1.14 -10.69 16.82
C HIS A 274 -0.95 -12.03 16.11
N GLY A 275 -0.23 -12.06 14.98
CA GLY A 275 0.04 -13.28 14.25
C GLY A 275 -1.09 -13.73 13.36
N LEU A 276 -1.94 -12.80 12.94
CA LEU A 276 -3.00 -13.08 11.99
C LEU A 276 -2.42 -13.44 10.62
N ASP A 277 -3.05 -14.40 9.97
CA ASP A 277 -2.69 -14.86 8.64
C ASP A 277 -3.37 -13.99 7.58
N VAL A 278 -2.57 -13.18 6.89
CA VAL A 278 -3.05 -12.27 5.84
C VAL A 278 -2.69 -12.83 4.47
N ARG A 279 -3.69 -13.05 3.63
CA ARG A 279 -3.48 -13.42 2.22
C ARG A 279 -3.43 -12.19 1.34
N GLN A 280 -2.31 -12.00 0.64
CA GLN A 280 -2.21 -11.04 -0.45
C GLN A 280 -2.64 -11.69 -1.76
N ALA A 281 -3.63 -11.12 -2.43
CA ALA A 281 -4.17 -11.64 -3.68
C ALA A 281 -4.07 -10.57 -4.77
N ARG A 282 -2.84 -10.34 -5.28
CA ARG A 282 -2.56 -9.27 -6.25
C ARG A 282 -3.09 -9.57 -7.65
N ASN A 283 -3.59 -10.77 -7.88
CA ASN A 283 -4.26 -11.17 -9.11
C ASN A 283 -5.75 -10.76 -9.11
N TYR A 284 -6.33 -10.41 -7.95
CA TYR A 284 -7.64 -9.83 -7.82
C TYR A 284 -7.49 -8.33 -7.69
N THR A 285 -7.94 -7.61 -8.71
CA THR A 285 -7.63 -6.20 -8.89
C THR A 285 -8.91 -5.37 -8.93
N ASN A 286 -9.08 -4.50 -7.94
CA ASN A 286 -10.10 -3.48 -7.96
C ASN A 286 -9.54 -2.18 -8.52
N LEU A 287 -10.35 -1.45 -9.29
CA LEU A 287 -9.99 -0.15 -9.81
C LEU A 287 -10.38 0.94 -8.80
N MET A 288 -9.65 2.02 -8.79
CA MET A 288 -9.96 3.20 -7.98
C MET A 288 -9.65 4.47 -8.75
N GLU A 289 -10.36 5.53 -8.42
CA GLU A 289 -10.07 6.83 -8.98
C GLU A 289 -8.73 7.37 -8.46
N ALA A 290 -7.89 7.82 -9.38
CA ALA A 290 -6.63 8.48 -9.04
C ALA A 290 -6.85 9.98 -8.78
N PRO A 291 -5.98 10.67 -8.03
CA PRO A 291 -6.01 12.12 -7.97
C PRO A 291 -5.73 12.71 -9.36
N HIS A 292 -6.53 13.70 -9.78
CA HIS A 292 -6.46 14.31 -11.11
C HIS A 292 -5.51 15.51 -11.19
N THR A 293 -5.21 16.13 -10.04
CA THR A 293 -4.31 17.28 -9.98
C THR A 293 -3.04 16.97 -9.19
N LEU A 294 -1.94 17.67 -9.53
CA LEU A 294 -0.70 17.55 -8.73
C LEU A 294 -0.91 18.03 -7.28
N ALA A 295 -1.84 18.95 -7.04
CA ALA A 295 -2.17 19.40 -5.70
C ALA A 295 -2.84 18.30 -4.87
N ASP A 296 -3.82 17.59 -5.45
CA ASP A 296 -4.48 16.45 -4.80
C ASP A 296 -3.53 15.28 -4.60
N PHE A 297 -2.73 14.96 -5.64
CA PHE A 297 -1.68 13.94 -5.53
C PHE A 297 -0.75 14.26 -4.36
N TRP A 298 -0.22 15.48 -4.29
CA TRP A 298 0.67 15.91 -3.23
C TRP A 298 0.01 15.89 -1.85
N GLY A 299 -1.20 16.46 -1.73
CA GLY A 299 -1.94 16.53 -0.47
C GLY A 299 -2.26 15.16 0.10
N GLN A 300 -2.73 14.23 -0.75
CA GLN A 300 -3.02 12.85 -0.35
C GLN A 300 -1.75 12.10 0.12
N ARG A 301 -0.65 12.21 -0.64
CA ARG A 301 0.62 11.54 -0.30
C ARG A 301 1.27 12.14 0.93
N LYS A 302 1.16 13.46 1.10
CA LYS A 302 1.60 14.14 2.32
C LYS A 302 0.85 13.56 3.53
N ARG A 303 -0.46 13.44 3.46
CA ARG A 303 -1.29 12.83 4.51
C ARG A 303 -0.81 11.42 4.86
N TRP A 304 -0.56 10.57 3.86
CA TRP A 304 -0.06 9.20 4.10
C TRP A 304 1.32 9.17 4.77
N ARG A 305 2.21 10.11 4.40
CA ARG A 305 3.55 10.18 5.01
C ARG A 305 3.50 10.72 6.44
N ILE A 306 2.67 11.69 6.70
CA ILE A 306 2.41 12.18 8.06
C ILE A 306 1.81 11.07 8.91
N GLY A 307 0.79 10.36 8.40
CA GLY A 307 0.20 9.22 9.10
C GLY A 307 1.21 8.10 9.40
N GLN A 308 2.17 7.85 8.50
CA GLN A 308 3.26 6.90 8.78
C GLN A 308 4.12 7.35 9.98
N VAL A 309 4.39 8.64 10.09
CA VAL A 309 5.13 9.20 11.25
C VAL A 309 4.27 9.12 12.51
N GLU A 310 2.96 9.40 12.40
CA GLU A 310 1.99 9.32 13.49
C GLU A 310 1.91 7.89 14.07
N VAL A 311 1.79 6.86 13.23
CA VAL A 311 1.78 5.46 13.67
C VAL A 311 3.09 5.08 14.37
N LEU A 312 4.24 5.55 13.87
CA LEU A 312 5.53 5.35 14.52
C LEU A 312 5.58 6.04 15.89
N ASP A 313 5.14 7.29 15.98
CA ASP A 313 5.10 8.06 17.25
C ASP A 313 4.15 7.42 18.27
N ALA A 314 2.95 7.00 17.82
CA ALA A 314 2.00 6.28 18.67
C ALA A 314 2.59 4.97 19.22
N THR A 315 3.35 4.24 18.39
CA THR A 315 4.05 3.01 18.79
C THR A 315 5.15 3.33 19.81
N LEU A 316 5.98 4.35 19.58
CA LEU A 316 7.05 4.77 20.50
C LEU A 316 6.51 5.26 21.84
N ARG A 317 5.34 5.91 21.84
CA ARG A 317 4.67 6.37 23.08
C ARG A 317 3.89 5.25 23.80
N GLY A 318 3.94 4.03 23.30
CA GLY A 318 3.32 2.88 23.96
C GLY A 318 1.81 2.71 23.72
N ARG A 319 1.23 3.42 22.75
CA ARG A 319 -0.19 3.30 22.41
C ARG A 319 -0.49 2.06 21.56
N LEU A 320 0.46 1.63 20.72
CA LEU A 320 0.35 0.49 19.81
C LEU A 320 1.42 -0.57 20.14
N THR A 321 1.32 -1.18 21.34
CA THR A 321 2.39 -2.05 21.88
C THR A 321 1.93 -3.46 22.26
N ASP A 322 0.77 -3.89 21.80
CA ASP A 322 0.21 -5.23 21.96
C ASP A 322 1.05 -6.30 21.24
N GLY A 323 0.90 -7.54 21.66
CA GLY A 323 1.59 -8.70 21.09
C GLY A 323 2.99 -9.01 21.65
N PRO A 324 3.61 -10.13 21.20
CA PRO A 324 4.91 -10.60 21.68
C PRO A 324 6.05 -9.63 21.42
N LEU A 325 7.01 -9.53 22.34
CA LEU A 325 8.11 -8.57 22.27
C LEU A 325 8.89 -8.63 20.93
N TYR A 326 9.17 -9.84 20.42
CA TYR A 326 9.92 -9.98 19.17
C TYR A 326 9.16 -9.42 17.96
N ARG A 327 7.82 -9.62 17.89
CA ARG A 327 6.99 -9.05 16.82
C ARG A 327 6.86 -7.54 16.94
N ARG A 328 6.77 -7.03 18.18
CA ARG A 328 6.81 -5.58 18.46
C ARG A 328 8.12 -4.96 17.97
N ALA A 329 9.26 -5.58 18.27
CA ALA A 329 10.57 -5.12 17.79
C ALA A 329 10.68 -5.14 16.26
N LEU A 330 10.21 -6.21 15.60
CA LEU A 330 10.18 -6.30 14.14
C LEU A 330 9.24 -5.26 13.52
N SER A 331 8.06 -5.06 14.09
CA SER A 331 7.09 -4.05 13.67
C SER A 331 7.69 -2.64 13.75
N LEU A 332 8.30 -2.28 14.89
CA LEU A 332 8.98 -1.00 15.08
C LEU A 332 10.16 -0.84 14.11
N GLY A 333 11.00 -1.87 13.99
CA GLY A 333 12.12 -1.88 13.04
C GLY A 333 11.65 -1.63 11.60
N ARG A 334 10.54 -2.23 11.19
CA ARG A 334 9.96 -2.03 9.86
C ARG A 334 9.45 -0.60 9.65
N MET A 335 8.70 -0.03 10.60
CA MET A 335 8.24 1.36 10.51
C MET A 335 9.41 2.32 10.37
N THR A 336 10.44 2.14 11.21
CA THR A 336 11.65 2.97 11.19
C THR A 336 12.41 2.82 9.88
N THR A 337 12.64 1.59 9.40
CA THR A 337 13.36 1.35 8.15
C THR A 337 12.61 1.85 6.93
N SER A 338 11.27 1.78 6.90
CA SER A 338 10.45 2.33 5.83
C SER A 338 10.58 3.86 5.75
N LEU A 339 10.52 4.54 6.89
CA LEU A 339 10.68 6.01 6.94
C LEU A 339 12.13 6.41 6.60
N MET A 340 13.12 5.79 7.22
CA MET A 340 14.54 6.06 6.97
C MET A 340 14.95 5.72 5.54
N GLY A 341 14.44 4.62 4.97
CA GLY A 341 14.68 4.23 3.59
C GLY A 341 14.20 5.31 2.61
N SER A 342 13.04 5.90 2.85
CA SER A 342 12.52 7.00 2.05
C SER A 342 13.42 8.26 2.12
N VAL A 343 13.92 8.59 3.31
CA VAL A 343 14.87 9.71 3.49
C VAL A 343 16.21 9.42 2.82
N LEU A 344 16.75 8.22 3.01
CA LEU A 344 18.02 7.82 2.39
C LEU A 344 17.95 7.78 0.86
N THR A 345 16.77 7.48 0.29
CA THR A 345 16.56 7.51 -1.15
C THR A 345 16.90 8.88 -1.75
N VAL A 346 16.61 9.99 -1.06
CA VAL A 346 16.99 11.35 -1.53
C VAL A 346 18.51 11.50 -1.60
N VAL A 347 19.21 11.00 -0.59
CA VAL A 347 20.69 11.05 -0.57
C VAL A 347 21.28 10.23 -1.70
N VAL A 348 20.75 9.03 -1.93
CA VAL A 348 21.14 8.14 -3.03
C VAL A 348 20.91 8.80 -4.38
N LEU A 349 19.73 9.39 -4.59
CA LEU A 349 19.38 10.06 -5.84
C LEU A 349 20.18 11.35 -6.07
N ALA A 350 20.45 12.14 -5.02
CA ALA A 350 21.29 13.33 -5.12
C ALA A 350 22.71 12.95 -5.55
N LYS A 351 23.30 11.92 -4.94
CA LYS A 351 24.61 11.39 -5.29
C LYS A 351 24.65 10.84 -6.72
N TRP A 352 23.62 10.06 -7.08
CA TRP A 352 23.46 9.54 -8.43
C TRP A 352 23.38 10.66 -9.48
N LEU A 353 22.62 11.72 -9.22
CA LEU A 353 22.51 12.87 -10.12
C LEU A 353 23.88 13.56 -10.35
N VAL A 354 24.66 13.77 -9.28
CA VAL A 354 26.01 14.34 -9.38
C VAL A 354 26.89 13.49 -10.29
N LEU A 355 26.79 12.16 -10.20
CA LEU A 355 27.59 11.28 -11.04
C LEU A 355 27.17 11.28 -12.50
N VAL A 356 25.85 11.23 -12.78
CA VAL A 356 25.35 11.32 -14.15
C VAL A 356 25.83 12.60 -14.82
N VAL A 357 25.86 13.70 -14.08
CA VAL A 357 26.35 15.00 -14.58
C VAL A 357 27.87 15.02 -14.72
N ALA A 358 28.63 14.39 -13.81
CA ALA A 358 30.10 14.45 -13.80
C ALA A 358 30.72 13.48 -14.79
N ASP A 359 30.16 12.30 -15.01
CA ASP A 359 30.78 11.21 -15.79
C ASP A 359 29.93 10.73 -16.97
N ALA A 360 28.64 11.09 -17.08
CA ALA A 360 27.74 10.80 -18.20
C ALA A 360 27.78 9.34 -18.74
N ALA A 361 28.22 8.37 -17.93
CA ALA A 361 28.31 6.99 -18.35
C ALA A 361 26.91 6.36 -18.45
N LEU A 362 26.60 5.72 -19.57
CA LEU A 362 25.31 5.05 -19.81
C LEU A 362 24.94 4.02 -18.71
N PHE A 363 25.94 3.44 -18.06
CA PHE A 363 25.77 2.53 -16.94
C PHE A 363 24.93 3.13 -15.80
N TYR A 364 25.05 4.42 -15.52
CA TYR A 364 24.30 5.08 -14.46
C TYR A 364 22.80 5.24 -14.79
N LEU A 365 22.39 5.03 -16.04
CA LEU A 365 20.99 5.02 -16.45
C LEU A 365 20.28 3.68 -16.17
N LEU A 366 21.02 2.60 -15.87
CA LEU A 366 20.44 1.28 -15.62
C LEU A 366 19.39 1.25 -14.51
N PRO A 367 19.56 1.91 -13.35
CA PRO A 367 18.51 1.92 -12.32
C PRO A 367 17.21 2.56 -12.79
N ILE A 368 17.30 3.66 -13.57
CA ILE A 368 16.13 4.33 -14.14
C ILE A 368 15.44 3.41 -15.17
N ALA A 369 16.24 2.79 -16.05
CA ALA A 369 15.74 1.85 -17.04
C ALA A 369 15.02 0.66 -16.35
N ALA A 370 15.59 0.14 -15.25
CA ALA A 370 14.98 -0.96 -14.49
C ALA A 370 13.62 -0.56 -13.89
N VAL A 371 13.51 0.66 -13.33
CA VAL A 371 12.24 1.19 -12.81
C VAL A 371 11.20 1.31 -13.94
N ALA A 372 11.59 1.86 -15.08
CA ALA A 372 10.70 2.00 -16.24
C ALA A 372 10.26 0.63 -16.79
N VAL A 373 11.18 -0.32 -16.91
CA VAL A 373 10.90 -1.70 -17.37
C VAL A 373 9.95 -2.41 -16.40
N LEU A 374 10.15 -2.25 -15.09
CA LEU A 374 9.25 -2.81 -14.09
C LEU A 374 7.83 -2.25 -14.24
N ALA A 375 7.69 -0.93 -14.26
CA ALA A 375 6.39 -0.28 -14.38
C ALA A 375 5.69 -0.66 -15.70
N MET A 376 6.45 -0.72 -16.80
CA MET A 376 5.97 -1.16 -18.11
C MET A 376 5.52 -2.63 -18.07
N GLY A 377 6.31 -3.51 -17.47
CA GLY A 377 6.01 -4.94 -17.38
C GLY A 377 4.72 -5.22 -16.61
N VAL A 378 4.51 -4.52 -15.49
CA VAL A 378 3.26 -4.61 -14.73
C VAL A 378 2.11 -3.99 -15.51
N GLY A 379 2.32 -2.81 -16.13
CA GLY A 379 1.30 -2.16 -16.97
C GLY A 379 0.86 -3.01 -18.16
N LEU A 380 1.77 -3.77 -18.77
CA LEU A 380 1.42 -4.72 -19.84
C LEU A 380 0.50 -5.84 -19.33
N ALA A 381 0.77 -6.39 -18.13
CA ALA A 381 -0.10 -7.39 -17.53
C ALA A 381 -1.50 -6.82 -17.21
N ASP A 382 -1.56 -5.62 -16.62
CA ASP A 382 -2.82 -4.96 -16.28
C ASP A 382 -3.64 -4.59 -17.54
N ARG A 383 -2.95 -4.20 -18.62
CA ARG A 383 -3.61 -3.98 -19.90
C ARG A 383 -4.15 -5.27 -20.52
N GLN A 384 -3.41 -6.37 -20.43
CA GLN A 384 -3.88 -7.68 -20.89
C GLN A 384 -5.08 -8.19 -20.09
N ALA A 385 -5.14 -7.84 -18.80
CA ALA A 385 -6.27 -8.12 -17.92
C ALA A 385 -7.46 -7.17 -18.15
N GLY A 386 -7.33 -6.14 -19.00
CA GLY A 386 -8.37 -5.14 -19.25
C GLY A 386 -8.53 -4.10 -18.12
N SER A 387 -7.59 -4.06 -17.18
CA SER A 387 -7.66 -3.12 -16.04
C SER A 387 -7.19 -1.70 -16.39
N ILE A 388 -6.41 -1.53 -17.46
CA ILE A 388 -5.94 -0.22 -17.95
C ILE A 388 -5.92 -0.18 -19.49
N ASP A 389 -6.13 1.01 -20.06
CA ASP A 389 -6.21 1.19 -21.51
C ASP A 389 -4.87 1.56 -22.17
N SER A 390 -4.07 2.40 -21.52
CA SER A 390 -2.87 3.00 -22.10
C SER A 390 -1.63 2.84 -21.25
N LEU A 391 -0.48 2.58 -21.91
CA LEU A 391 0.84 2.46 -21.29
C LEU A 391 1.71 3.72 -21.42
N VAL A 392 1.34 4.63 -22.32
CA VAL A 392 2.21 5.78 -22.67
C VAL A 392 2.52 6.68 -21.47
N PRO A 393 1.55 7.11 -20.65
CA PRO A 393 1.84 7.92 -19.50
C PRO A 393 2.72 7.21 -18.45
N ILE A 394 2.54 5.91 -18.28
CA ILE A 394 3.26 5.07 -17.30
C ILE A 394 4.75 5.11 -17.53
N THR A 395 5.18 4.98 -18.80
CA THR A 395 6.62 4.96 -19.16
C THR A 395 7.33 6.25 -18.76
N LEU A 396 6.63 7.39 -18.88
CA LEU A 396 7.19 8.71 -18.58
C LEU A 396 7.20 9.00 -17.08
N CYS A 397 6.22 8.48 -16.33
CA CYS A 397 6.01 8.82 -14.92
C CYS A 397 6.85 7.99 -13.94
N ALA A 398 7.18 6.75 -14.28
CA ALA A 398 7.79 5.79 -13.35
C ALA A 398 9.07 6.31 -12.68
N THR A 399 9.91 7.05 -13.42
CA THR A 399 11.21 7.55 -12.94
C THR A 399 11.10 8.68 -11.92
N PHE A 400 9.95 9.38 -11.86
CA PHE A 400 9.74 10.49 -10.94
C PHE A 400 9.26 10.05 -9.56
N VAL A 401 8.79 8.81 -9.40
CA VAL A 401 8.20 8.32 -8.16
C VAL A 401 9.15 8.41 -6.97
N TYR A 402 10.34 7.83 -7.08
CA TYR A 402 11.30 7.81 -5.96
C TYR A 402 11.78 9.20 -5.53
N PRO A 403 12.16 10.12 -6.47
CA PRO A 403 12.51 11.50 -6.10
C PRO A 403 11.39 12.22 -5.35
N ILE A 404 10.16 12.16 -5.87
CA ILE A 404 9.00 12.84 -5.29
C ILE A 404 8.74 12.30 -3.87
N PHE A 405 8.75 10.99 -3.70
CA PHE A 405 8.47 10.36 -2.40
C PHE A 405 9.57 10.59 -1.37
N GLY A 406 10.82 10.60 -1.80
CA GLY A 406 11.92 10.93 -0.92
C GLY A 406 11.80 12.34 -0.35
N LEU A 407 11.58 13.33 -1.20
CA LEU A 407 11.39 14.73 -0.81
C LEU A 407 10.15 14.92 0.07
N LEU A 408 9.05 14.27 -0.29
CA LEU A 408 7.81 14.32 0.46
C LEU A 408 7.95 13.71 1.86
N SER A 409 8.74 12.64 2.00
CA SER A 409 8.99 12.01 3.30
C SER A 409 9.78 12.91 4.24
N ILE A 410 10.78 13.62 3.74
CA ILE A 410 11.54 14.61 4.52
C ILE A 410 10.61 15.75 4.95
N LYS A 411 9.85 16.31 4.00
CA LYS A 411 8.91 17.40 4.29
C LYS A 411 7.89 16.99 5.35
N SER A 412 7.27 15.83 5.19
CA SER A 412 6.24 15.34 6.11
C SER A 412 6.78 15.07 7.52
N LEU A 413 8.01 14.55 7.64
CA LEU A 413 8.66 14.36 8.92
C LEU A 413 8.90 15.69 9.64
N LEU A 414 9.40 16.70 8.91
CA LEU A 414 9.63 18.04 9.48
C LEU A 414 8.31 18.71 9.87
N GLU A 415 7.30 18.61 9.03
CA GLU A 415 5.97 19.20 9.29
C GLU A 415 5.31 18.54 10.51
N TYR A 416 5.37 17.23 10.65
CA TYR A 416 4.84 16.51 11.81
C TYR A 416 5.44 17.03 13.14
N VAL A 417 6.76 17.24 13.14
CA VAL A 417 7.48 17.66 14.35
C VAL A 417 7.24 19.15 14.67
N VAL A 418 7.12 20.00 13.65
CA VAL A 418 7.17 21.46 13.81
C VAL A 418 5.79 22.12 13.80
N SER A 419 4.90 21.69 12.92
CA SER A 419 3.69 22.47 12.59
C SER A 419 2.43 21.64 12.32
N TRP A 420 2.45 20.32 12.57
CA TRP A 420 1.30 19.48 12.28
C TRP A 420 0.12 19.79 13.21
N ASP A 421 -1.04 20.09 12.61
CA ASP A 421 -2.27 20.51 13.30
C ASP A 421 -3.41 19.47 13.27
N GLY A 422 -3.16 18.27 12.71
CA GLY A 422 -4.15 17.20 12.61
C GLY A 422 -5.11 17.30 11.41
N THR A 423 -4.91 18.28 10.48
CA THR A 423 -5.82 18.47 9.35
C THR A 423 -5.80 17.29 8.37
N TRP A 424 -6.99 16.78 8.05
CA TRP A 424 -7.20 15.74 7.05
C TRP A 424 -7.36 16.37 5.65
N TYR A 425 -6.59 15.90 4.68
CA TYR A 425 -6.69 16.35 3.29
C TYR A 425 -7.71 15.50 2.54
N HIS A 426 -8.78 16.12 2.07
CA HIS A 426 -9.77 15.51 1.18
C HIS A 426 -9.32 15.66 -0.28
N VAL A 427 -9.41 14.59 -1.06
CA VAL A 427 -9.14 14.57 -2.51
C VAL A 427 -10.47 14.67 -3.23
N GLU A 428 -10.62 15.63 -4.12
CA GLU A 428 -11.83 15.72 -4.95
C GLU A 428 -11.85 14.55 -5.94
N LYS A 429 -13.00 13.89 -6.02
CA LYS A 429 -13.28 12.81 -6.95
C LYS A 429 -14.29 13.26 -7.96
N THR A 430 -14.07 12.96 -9.23
CA THR A 430 -14.88 13.46 -10.34
C THR A 430 -15.84 12.42 -10.90
N GLY A 431 -15.63 11.14 -10.59
CA GLY A 431 -16.41 10.04 -11.11
C GLY A 431 -16.11 9.73 -12.58
N SER A 432 -15.00 10.27 -13.12
CA SER A 432 -14.63 10.15 -14.55
C SER A 432 -13.60 9.05 -14.78
#